data_01804140e0698a38dba92f2a7dfd0b1b
#
_entry.id   01804140e0698a38dba92f2a7dfd0b1b
#
_cell.length_a   1.000
_cell.length_b   1.000
_cell.length_c   1.000
_cell.angle_alpha   90.00
_cell.angle_beta   90.00
_cell.angle_gamma   90.00
#
_symmetry.space_group_name_H-M   'P 1'
#
loop_
_entity.id
_entity.type
_entity.pdbx_description
1 polymer ?
#
loop_
_entity_poly.entity_id
_entity_poly.type
_entity_poly.pdbx_seq_one_letter_code
_entity_poly.pdbx_strand_id
1 'polypeptide(L)'
;QLFDQVRYRWSRDEAGQIPTLSWDEVTTRMISARRALCVVNVKKHAAELFNALRRVCCERGLYLPIFHLSTAMCPAHRRSVLDQIKAIPPTQPCLLAATQCVEAGVDLDFPLVFRALGPIDSIAQAAGRCNREGLGSGTLTVFQPEEPKLPLDAYKEGAKIAGDMFAMRPNLDLRTPDTFAEYFTKLYNVTGQAGWDREGIQRLRRNLDFAAVAREFKLIDDNTEAVVIRYGDCKQVLEQLEQLQRRQTRGDLKNLFRRLQPYTVNLYRRFDQPLVERQDLRGLIETGPFGLMLWNRDFYDPNLGLITTLAVDQTVI
;
A
#
# COMPACT_ATOMS: atom_id res chain seq x y z
N GLN A 1 18.91 -8.79 16.94
CA GLN A 1 18.22 -8.51 18.23
C GLN A 1 16.74 -8.15 18.05
N LEU A 2 16.33 -7.27 17.11
CA LEU A 2 14.91 -6.90 16.89
C LEU A 2 14.08 -8.08 16.36
N PHE A 3 14.63 -8.90 15.48
CA PHE A 3 13.92 -10.06 14.90
C PHE A 3 13.84 -11.27 15.83
N ASP A 4 14.64 -11.35 16.90
CA ASP A 4 14.65 -12.50 17.83
C ASP A 4 13.38 -12.58 18.68
N GLN A 5 12.63 -11.49 18.78
CA GLN A 5 11.43 -11.37 19.60
C GLN A 5 10.13 -11.65 18.80
N VAL A 6 10.22 -11.81 17.49
CA VAL A 6 9.08 -12.13 16.62
C VAL A 6 9.02 -13.62 16.35
N ARG A 7 7.94 -14.27 16.76
CA ARG A 7 7.67 -15.66 16.40
C ARG A 7 7.00 -15.69 15.03
N TYR A 8 7.71 -16.21 14.05
CA TYR A 8 7.12 -16.49 12.75
C TYR A 8 6.26 -17.74 12.83
N ARG A 9 4.95 -17.61 12.73
CA ARG A 9 4.06 -18.73 12.51
C ARG A 9 3.82 -18.86 11.01
N TRP A 10 4.55 -19.76 10.41
CA TRP A 10 4.22 -20.27 9.10
C TRP A 10 3.08 -21.27 9.31
N SER A 11 1.83 -20.78 9.33
CA SER A 11 0.68 -21.68 9.25
C SER A 11 0.85 -22.48 7.96
N ARG A 12 0.73 -23.79 8.04
CA ARG A 12 0.73 -24.68 6.89
C ARG A 12 -0.60 -25.39 6.83
N ASP A 13 -1.06 -25.62 5.63
CA ASP A 13 -2.13 -26.58 5.39
C ASP A 13 -1.58 -28.02 5.49
N GLU A 14 -2.45 -29.01 5.33
CA GLU A 14 -2.09 -30.43 5.35
C GLU A 14 -1.06 -30.82 4.29
N ALA A 15 -0.96 -30.06 3.21
CA ALA A 15 0.01 -30.24 2.12
C ALA A 15 1.35 -29.51 2.37
N GLY A 16 1.49 -28.82 3.51
CA GLY A 16 2.70 -28.07 3.83
C GLY A 16 2.83 -26.71 3.12
N GLN A 17 1.77 -26.25 2.48
CA GLN A 17 1.70 -24.97 1.78
C GLN A 17 1.33 -23.82 2.73
N ILE A 18 1.53 -22.56 2.27
CA ILE A 18 0.99 -21.39 2.96
C ILE A 18 -0.54 -21.49 2.93
N PRO A 19 -1.24 -21.40 4.08
CA PRO A 19 -2.67 -21.61 4.13
C PRO A 19 -3.42 -20.53 3.36
N THR A 20 -4.45 -20.94 2.66
CA THR A 20 -5.47 -20.02 2.16
C THR A 20 -6.41 -19.68 3.30
N LEU A 21 -6.61 -18.39 3.56
CA LEU A 21 -7.54 -17.90 4.59
C LEU A 21 -8.60 -17.02 3.95
N SER A 22 -9.85 -17.23 4.37
CA SER A 22 -10.96 -16.35 4.07
C SER A 22 -10.87 -15.03 4.86
N TRP A 23 -11.55 -14.00 4.39
CA TRP A 23 -11.64 -12.75 5.16
C TRP A 23 -12.36 -12.95 6.50
N ASP A 24 -13.29 -13.89 6.60
CA ASP A 24 -14.00 -14.19 7.85
C ASP A 24 -13.07 -14.85 8.88
N GLU A 25 -12.15 -15.73 8.46
CA GLU A 25 -11.13 -16.31 9.34
C GLU A 25 -10.14 -15.26 9.82
N VAL A 26 -9.60 -14.41 8.92
CA VAL A 26 -8.69 -13.32 9.28
C VAL A 26 -9.39 -12.36 10.23
N THR A 27 -10.61 -11.95 9.92
CA THR A 27 -11.45 -11.08 10.75
C THR A 27 -11.64 -11.64 12.15
N THR A 28 -12.03 -12.91 12.25
CA THR A 28 -12.26 -13.59 13.54
C THR A 28 -11.00 -13.61 14.40
N ARG A 29 -9.86 -13.94 13.81
CA ARG A 29 -8.55 -13.98 14.52
C ARG A 29 -8.11 -12.57 14.94
N MET A 30 -8.29 -11.55 14.09
CA MET A 30 -7.97 -10.15 14.42
C MET A 30 -8.84 -9.62 15.57
N ILE A 31 -10.15 -9.87 15.54
CA ILE A 31 -11.08 -9.45 16.59
C ILE A 31 -10.73 -10.12 17.92
N SER A 32 -10.41 -11.43 17.90
CA SER A 32 -10.02 -12.18 19.09
C SER A 32 -8.73 -11.64 19.71
N ALA A 33 -7.78 -11.22 18.89
CA ALA A 33 -6.52 -10.61 19.35
C ALA A 33 -6.70 -9.19 19.88
N ARG A 34 -7.78 -8.50 19.51
CA ARG A 34 -8.13 -7.11 19.85
C ARG A 34 -7.13 -6.05 19.37
N ARG A 35 -5.86 -6.39 19.16
CA ARG A 35 -4.83 -5.51 18.59
C ARG A 35 -4.06 -6.27 17.51
N ALA A 36 -4.35 -5.96 16.25
CA ALA A 36 -3.79 -6.68 15.12
C ALA A 36 -3.68 -5.81 13.87
N LEU A 37 -2.65 -6.07 13.07
CA LEU A 37 -2.43 -5.50 11.74
C LEU A 37 -2.59 -6.61 10.69
N CYS A 38 -3.30 -6.34 9.60
CA CYS A 38 -3.25 -7.16 8.41
C CYS A 38 -2.78 -6.33 7.23
N VAL A 39 -1.68 -6.77 6.59
CA VAL A 39 -1.12 -6.13 5.39
C VAL A 39 -1.43 -7.00 4.18
N VAL A 40 -2.11 -6.41 3.20
CA VAL A 40 -2.52 -7.07 1.96
C VAL A 40 -1.91 -6.41 0.73
N ASN A 41 -1.99 -7.07 -0.43
CA ASN A 41 -1.26 -6.66 -1.63
C ASN A 41 -2.00 -5.64 -2.50
N VAL A 42 -3.32 -5.54 -2.37
CA VAL A 42 -4.15 -4.65 -3.19
C VAL A 42 -5.16 -3.86 -2.33
N LYS A 43 -5.52 -2.68 -2.79
CA LYS A 43 -6.46 -1.77 -2.08
C LYS A 43 -7.82 -2.42 -1.85
N LYS A 44 -8.30 -3.20 -2.82
CA LYS A 44 -9.57 -3.93 -2.74
C LYS A 44 -9.61 -4.83 -1.52
N HIS A 45 -8.59 -5.67 -1.33
CA HIS A 45 -8.51 -6.58 -0.18
C HIS A 45 -8.44 -5.84 1.16
N ALA A 46 -7.74 -4.70 1.21
CA ALA A 46 -7.71 -3.88 2.43
C ALA A 46 -9.10 -3.32 2.77
N ALA A 47 -9.85 -2.86 1.76
CA ALA A 47 -11.20 -2.36 1.94
C ALA A 47 -12.20 -3.48 2.30
N GLU A 48 -12.10 -4.64 1.66
CA GLU A 48 -12.93 -5.83 1.96
C GLU A 48 -12.73 -6.28 3.41
N LEU A 49 -11.48 -6.41 3.86
CA LEU A 49 -11.17 -6.77 5.23
C LEU A 49 -11.66 -5.71 6.23
N PHE A 50 -11.46 -4.41 5.93
CA PHE A 50 -11.97 -3.34 6.78
C PHE A 50 -13.49 -3.41 6.94
N ASN A 51 -14.21 -3.63 5.84
CA ASN A 51 -15.66 -3.77 5.86
C ASN A 51 -16.12 -5.04 6.61
N ALA A 52 -15.41 -6.16 6.45
CA ALA A 52 -15.68 -7.40 7.18
C ALA A 52 -15.49 -7.20 8.70
N LEU A 53 -14.39 -6.55 9.12
CA LEU A 53 -14.14 -6.22 10.52
C LEU A 53 -15.27 -5.37 11.10
N ARG A 54 -15.70 -4.31 10.39
CA ARG A 54 -16.80 -3.45 10.83
C ARG A 54 -18.12 -4.19 10.94
N ARG A 55 -18.45 -4.99 9.93
CA ARG A 55 -19.67 -5.80 9.90
C ARG A 55 -19.73 -6.74 11.10
N VAL A 56 -18.71 -7.56 11.30
CA VAL A 56 -18.66 -8.56 12.39
C VAL A 56 -18.66 -7.88 13.77
N CYS A 57 -17.95 -6.77 13.93
CA CYS A 57 -18.00 -6.01 15.19
C CYS A 57 -19.42 -5.45 15.45
N CYS A 58 -20.09 -4.93 14.44
CA CYS A 58 -21.47 -4.44 14.58
C CYS A 58 -22.43 -5.56 14.94
N GLU A 59 -22.39 -6.70 14.26
CA GLU A 59 -23.21 -7.89 14.51
C GLU A 59 -23.03 -8.44 15.94
N ARG A 60 -21.81 -8.35 16.47
CA ARG A 60 -21.46 -8.85 17.83
C ARG A 60 -21.58 -7.79 18.92
N GLY A 61 -21.99 -6.57 18.61
CA GLY A 61 -22.04 -5.45 19.56
C GLY A 61 -20.67 -5.05 20.13
N LEU A 62 -19.59 -5.23 19.37
CA LEU A 62 -18.23 -4.92 19.79
C LEU A 62 -17.83 -3.51 19.33
N TYR A 63 -17.32 -2.70 20.24
CA TYR A 63 -16.83 -1.35 19.97
C TYR A 63 -15.29 -1.36 19.96
N LEU A 64 -14.72 -1.73 18.80
CA LEU A 64 -13.27 -1.76 18.60
C LEU A 64 -12.85 -0.64 17.63
N PRO A 65 -11.77 0.09 17.88
CA PRO A 65 -11.16 0.98 16.89
C PRO A 65 -10.67 0.18 15.69
N ILE A 66 -11.24 0.45 14.52
CA ILE A 66 -10.91 -0.22 13.26
C ILE A 66 -10.47 0.82 12.27
N PHE A 67 -9.29 0.65 11.68
CA PHE A 67 -8.68 1.56 10.73
C PHE A 67 -8.37 0.88 9.41
N HIS A 68 -8.35 1.69 8.36
CA HIS A 68 -7.88 1.31 7.03
C HIS A 68 -6.76 2.26 6.60
N LEU A 69 -5.74 1.72 5.91
CA LEU A 69 -4.67 2.52 5.31
C LEU A 69 -4.31 1.98 3.93
N SER A 70 -4.46 2.84 2.92
CA SER A 70 -4.01 2.52 1.56
C SER A 70 -3.69 3.80 0.78
N THR A 71 -3.13 3.65 -0.40
CA THR A 71 -2.89 4.76 -1.33
C THR A 71 -4.16 5.27 -2.03
N ALA A 72 -5.35 4.72 -1.71
CA ALA A 72 -6.64 5.35 -2.04
C ALA A 72 -6.91 6.60 -1.20
N MET A 73 -6.21 6.76 -0.09
CA MET A 73 -6.23 7.96 0.74
C MET A 73 -5.12 8.92 0.32
N CYS A 74 -5.40 10.23 0.33
CA CYS A 74 -4.34 11.22 0.16
C CYS A 74 -3.37 11.22 1.37
N PRO A 75 -2.12 11.71 1.21
CA PRO A 75 -1.13 11.68 2.29
C PRO A 75 -1.59 12.36 3.60
N ALA A 76 -2.33 13.47 3.52
CA ALA A 76 -2.88 14.14 4.69
C ALA A 76 -3.87 13.25 5.46
N HIS A 77 -4.73 12.52 4.73
CA HIS A 77 -5.67 11.58 5.34
C HIS A 77 -4.93 10.41 6.00
N ARG A 78 -3.96 9.79 5.30
CA ARG A 78 -3.15 8.70 5.89
C ARG A 78 -2.44 9.16 7.17
N ARG A 79 -1.89 10.38 7.18
CA ARG A 79 -1.24 10.95 8.37
C ARG A 79 -2.23 11.07 9.52
N SER A 80 -3.42 11.61 9.26
CA SER A 80 -4.47 11.72 10.29
C SER A 80 -4.85 10.37 10.89
N VAL A 81 -4.99 9.33 10.07
CA VAL A 81 -5.27 7.97 10.56
C VAL A 81 -4.10 7.42 11.37
N LEU A 82 -2.86 7.62 10.93
CA LEU A 82 -1.67 7.21 11.67
C LEU A 82 -1.55 7.90 13.03
N ASP A 83 -1.86 9.19 13.09
CA ASP A 83 -1.85 9.95 14.35
C ASP A 83 -2.92 9.43 15.31
N GLN A 84 -4.11 9.07 14.81
CA GLN A 84 -5.15 8.44 15.62
C GLN A 84 -4.69 7.07 16.15
N ILE A 85 -4.08 6.21 15.33
CA ILE A 85 -3.57 4.91 15.77
C ILE A 85 -2.48 5.07 16.84
N LYS A 86 -1.56 6.02 16.66
CA LYS A 86 -0.48 6.30 17.61
C LYS A 86 -0.98 6.84 18.95
N ALA A 87 -2.10 7.54 18.94
CA ALA A 87 -2.74 8.03 20.17
C ALA A 87 -3.38 6.90 21.01
N ILE A 88 -3.58 5.70 20.44
CA ILE A 88 -4.14 4.54 21.15
C ILE A 88 -3.01 3.84 21.92
N PRO A 89 -3.09 3.75 23.26
CA PRO A 89 -2.10 3.05 24.08
C PRO A 89 -1.87 1.61 23.58
N PRO A 90 -0.64 1.06 23.68
CA PRO A 90 -0.32 -0.30 23.20
C PRO A 90 -1.18 -1.40 23.81
N THR A 91 -1.69 -1.19 25.02
CA THR A 91 -2.56 -2.14 25.74
C THR A 91 -4.02 -2.10 25.30
N GLN A 92 -4.41 -1.08 24.54
CA GLN A 92 -5.80 -0.93 24.09
C GLN A 92 -6.03 -1.59 22.73
N PRO A 93 -7.28 -1.99 22.45
CA PRO A 93 -7.66 -2.55 21.17
C PRO A 93 -7.38 -1.61 20.01
N CYS A 94 -6.89 -2.17 18.89
CA CYS A 94 -6.70 -1.45 17.63
C CYS A 94 -6.59 -2.45 16.49
N LEU A 95 -7.47 -2.38 15.51
CA LEU A 95 -7.44 -3.24 14.34
C LEU A 95 -7.12 -2.40 13.10
N LEU A 96 -6.15 -2.84 12.30
CA LEU A 96 -5.71 -2.13 11.10
C LEU A 96 -5.69 -3.05 9.89
N ALA A 97 -6.47 -2.73 8.87
CA ALA A 97 -6.38 -3.31 7.53
C ALA A 97 -5.60 -2.35 6.62
N ALA A 98 -4.47 -2.79 6.07
CA ALA A 98 -3.60 -1.91 5.31
C ALA A 98 -3.03 -2.57 4.05
N THR A 99 -2.61 -1.74 3.09
CA THR A 99 -1.72 -2.17 2.01
C THR A 99 -0.26 -1.96 2.43
N GLN A 100 0.68 -2.20 1.50
CA GLN A 100 2.13 -2.04 1.72
C GLN A 100 2.55 -0.63 2.18
N CYS A 101 1.66 0.35 2.15
CA CYS A 101 1.96 1.73 2.60
C CYS A 101 2.38 1.84 4.08
N VAL A 102 2.23 0.76 4.87
CA VAL A 102 2.68 0.68 6.27
C VAL A 102 4.03 -0.03 6.43
N GLU A 103 4.57 -0.63 5.37
CA GLU A 103 5.81 -1.41 5.41
C GLU A 103 7.04 -0.50 5.61
N ALA A 104 7.07 0.67 4.99
CA ALA A 104 8.16 1.63 5.08
C ALA A 104 7.70 3.00 5.61
N GLY A 105 8.59 3.68 6.34
CA GLY A 105 8.38 5.08 6.76
C GLY A 105 7.29 5.30 7.83
N VAL A 106 6.72 4.24 8.38
CA VAL A 106 5.65 4.32 9.38
C VAL A 106 6.09 3.64 10.68
N ASP A 107 5.89 4.30 11.80
CA ASP A 107 6.19 3.76 13.12
C ASP A 107 4.92 3.22 13.76
N LEU A 108 4.72 1.91 13.62
CA LEU A 108 3.60 1.14 14.16
C LEU A 108 4.12 -0.13 14.82
N ASP A 109 3.45 -0.52 15.90
CA ASP A 109 3.72 -1.76 16.64
C ASP A 109 2.44 -2.53 16.96
N PHE A 110 2.43 -3.82 16.57
CA PHE A 110 1.31 -4.71 16.79
C PHE A 110 1.79 -6.08 17.29
N PRO A 111 1.14 -6.69 18.30
CA PRO A 111 1.50 -8.01 18.79
C PRO A 111 1.15 -9.12 17.77
N LEU A 112 0.18 -8.89 16.89
CA LEU A 112 -0.24 -9.83 15.85
C LEU A 112 -0.27 -9.13 14.50
N VAL A 113 0.49 -9.68 13.55
CA VAL A 113 0.54 -9.20 12.18
C VAL A 113 0.17 -10.33 11.22
N PHE A 114 -0.80 -10.09 10.37
CA PHE A 114 -1.10 -10.92 9.21
C PHE A 114 -0.47 -10.28 7.99
N ARG A 115 0.14 -11.09 7.13
CA ARG A 115 0.70 -10.64 5.85
C ARG A 115 0.26 -11.56 4.73
N ALA A 116 -0.51 -11.02 3.79
CA ALA A 116 -0.81 -11.76 2.57
C ALA A 116 0.51 -12.09 1.83
N LEU A 117 0.61 -13.28 1.25
CA LEU A 117 1.80 -13.73 0.54
C LEU A 117 2.23 -12.69 -0.50
N GLY A 118 3.49 -12.32 -0.44
CA GLY A 118 4.16 -11.33 -1.28
C GLY A 118 5.66 -11.62 -1.37
N PRO A 119 6.45 -10.72 -1.94
CA PRO A 119 7.91 -10.80 -1.93
C PRO A 119 8.48 -10.93 -0.52
N ILE A 120 9.62 -11.63 -0.37
CA ILE A 120 10.24 -11.86 0.95
C ILE A 120 10.60 -10.57 1.66
N ASP A 121 11.08 -9.57 0.95
CA ASP A 121 11.40 -8.25 1.49
C ASP A 121 10.16 -7.53 2.05
N SER A 122 9.02 -7.59 1.35
CA SER A 122 7.73 -7.10 1.83
C SER A 122 7.26 -7.83 3.10
N ILE A 123 7.41 -9.16 3.14
CA ILE A 123 7.07 -9.95 4.33
C ILE A 123 7.96 -9.56 5.51
N ALA A 124 9.26 -9.38 5.29
CA ALA A 124 10.20 -8.94 6.32
C ALA A 124 9.89 -7.51 6.82
N GLN A 125 9.47 -6.60 5.94
CA GLN A 125 9.07 -5.25 6.33
C GLN A 125 7.78 -5.26 7.19
N ALA A 126 6.82 -6.11 6.86
CA ALA A 126 5.63 -6.34 7.70
C ALA A 126 6.01 -6.96 9.06
N ALA A 127 6.97 -7.90 9.07
CA ALA A 127 7.54 -8.46 10.30
C ALA A 127 8.15 -7.39 11.21
N GLY A 128 8.78 -6.37 10.64
CA GLY A 128 9.29 -5.20 11.36
C GLY A 128 8.22 -4.31 12.01
N ARG A 129 6.93 -4.61 11.84
CA ARG A 129 5.79 -3.99 12.54
C ARG A 129 5.23 -4.88 13.65
N CYS A 130 5.82 -6.06 13.83
CA CYS A 130 5.39 -7.06 14.80
C CYS A 130 6.31 -7.02 16.02
N ASN A 131 5.76 -6.64 17.19
CA ASN A 131 6.53 -6.50 18.44
C ASN A 131 7.82 -5.68 18.28
N ARG A 132 7.71 -4.58 17.56
CA ARG A 132 8.85 -3.72 17.19
C ARG A 132 9.57 -3.14 18.42
N GLU A 133 8.82 -2.80 19.46
CA GLU A 133 9.38 -2.24 20.69
C GLU A 133 9.94 -3.30 21.62
N GLY A 134 9.75 -4.59 21.32
CA GLY A 134 10.30 -5.69 22.11
C GLY A 134 9.66 -5.88 23.47
N LEU A 135 8.47 -5.36 23.71
CA LEU A 135 7.80 -5.41 25.01
C LEU A 135 7.14 -6.76 25.32
N GLY A 136 7.11 -7.68 24.35
CA GLY A 136 6.45 -8.98 24.50
C GLY A 136 6.86 -9.98 23.43
N SER A 137 5.95 -10.89 23.06
CA SER A 137 6.11 -11.79 21.93
C SER A 137 5.18 -11.37 20.80
N GLY A 138 5.74 -11.14 19.59
CA GLY A 138 4.95 -10.89 18.39
C GLY A 138 4.70 -12.17 17.59
N THR A 139 3.61 -12.21 16.85
CA THR A 139 3.31 -13.29 15.92
C THR A 139 3.04 -12.74 14.54
N LEU A 140 3.84 -13.18 13.56
CA LEU A 140 3.57 -12.91 12.14
C LEU A 140 2.95 -14.16 11.51
N THR A 141 1.81 -14.01 10.86
CA THR A 141 1.15 -15.06 10.09
C THR A 141 1.14 -14.69 8.62
N VAL A 142 1.83 -15.46 7.78
CA VAL A 142 1.74 -15.33 6.32
C VAL A 142 0.60 -16.23 5.82
N PHE A 143 -0.22 -15.71 4.92
CA PHE A 143 -1.37 -16.41 4.37
C PHE A 143 -1.62 -16.02 2.91
N GLN A 144 -2.36 -16.83 2.20
CA GLN A 144 -2.86 -16.51 0.86
C GLN A 144 -4.36 -16.18 0.98
N PRO A 145 -4.84 -15.05 0.47
CA PRO A 145 -6.28 -14.78 0.36
C PRO A 145 -6.94 -15.79 -0.58
N GLU A 146 -8.22 -16.13 -0.37
CA GLU A 146 -8.99 -17.03 -1.25
C GLU A 146 -8.98 -16.57 -2.73
N GLU A 147 -9.07 -15.27 -2.96
CA GLU A 147 -8.90 -14.66 -4.28
C GLU A 147 -7.57 -13.92 -4.33
N PRO A 148 -6.45 -14.59 -4.62
CA PRO A 148 -5.15 -13.95 -4.61
C PRO A 148 -5.06 -12.91 -5.73
N LYS A 149 -4.89 -11.65 -5.35
CA LYS A 149 -4.60 -10.55 -6.27
C LYS A 149 -3.23 -9.97 -5.91
N LEU A 150 -2.36 -9.96 -6.89
CA LEU A 150 -1.01 -9.46 -6.78
C LEU A 150 -0.80 -8.30 -7.75
N PRO A 151 0.03 -7.35 -7.37
CA PRO A 151 0.61 -6.41 -8.31
C PRO A 151 1.25 -7.14 -9.50
N LEU A 152 1.37 -6.43 -10.63
CA LEU A 152 1.90 -7.02 -11.85
C LEU A 152 3.42 -7.19 -11.79
N ASP A 153 3.96 -7.96 -12.74
CA ASP A 153 5.37 -8.12 -13.06
C ASP A 153 6.26 -8.63 -11.91
N ALA A 154 7.32 -7.89 -11.57
CA ALA A 154 8.35 -8.31 -10.62
C ALA A 154 7.79 -8.66 -9.22
N TYR A 155 6.71 -7.99 -8.79
CA TYR A 155 6.07 -8.29 -7.51
C TYR A 155 5.41 -9.68 -7.52
N LYS A 156 4.72 -10.03 -8.61
CA LYS A 156 4.09 -11.34 -8.79
C LYS A 156 5.13 -12.46 -8.83
N GLU A 157 6.20 -12.26 -9.59
CA GLU A 157 7.31 -13.23 -9.64
C GLU A 157 7.99 -13.36 -8.27
N GLY A 158 8.22 -12.23 -7.58
CA GLY A 158 8.78 -12.26 -6.23
C GLY A 158 7.90 -13.00 -5.22
N ALA A 159 6.58 -12.82 -5.29
CA ALA A 159 5.64 -13.54 -4.42
C ALA A 159 5.63 -15.05 -4.71
N LYS A 160 5.72 -15.44 -5.98
CA LYS A 160 5.82 -16.85 -6.40
C LYS A 160 7.09 -17.50 -5.83
N ILE A 161 8.26 -16.86 -6.04
CA ILE A 161 9.53 -17.36 -5.50
C ILE A 161 9.48 -17.47 -3.98
N ALA A 162 8.90 -16.48 -3.30
CA ALA A 162 8.71 -16.54 -1.85
C ALA A 162 7.86 -17.75 -1.44
N GLY A 163 6.73 -18.00 -2.13
CA GLY A 163 5.87 -19.15 -1.90
C GLY A 163 6.62 -20.47 -2.07
N ASP A 164 7.40 -20.62 -3.15
CA ASP A 164 8.21 -21.82 -3.42
C ASP A 164 9.29 -22.02 -2.32
N MET A 165 9.94 -20.95 -1.88
CA MET A 165 10.93 -21.03 -0.79
C MET A 165 10.30 -21.45 0.54
N PHE A 166 9.11 -20.96 0.85
CA PHE A 166 8.36 -21.39 2.04
C PHE A 166 7.89 -22.84 1.94
N ALA A 167 7.47 -23.29 0.77
CA ALA A 167 7.06 -24.67 0.55
C ALA A 167 8.25 -25.65 0.75
N MET A 168 9.42 -25.28 0.22
CA MET A 168 10.64 -26.12 0.31
C MET A 168 11.24 -26.14 1.72
N ARG A 169 11.13 -25.06 2.48
CA ARG A 169 11.75 -24.91 3.79
C ARG A 169 10.73 -24.52 4.87
N PRO A 170 10.31 -25.50 5.69
CA PRO A 170 9.35 -25.26 6.79
C PRO A 170 9.74 -24.15 7.75
N ASN A 171 11.02 -23.99 7.99
CA ASN A 171 11.56 -23.08 9.01
C ASN A 171 12.45 -22.01 8.34
N LEU A 172 11.97 -21.45 7.21
CA LEU A 172 12.71 -20.38 6.54
C LEU A 172 12.92 -19.20 7.50
N ASP A 173 14.18 -18.87 7.78
CA ASP A 173 14.50 -17.79 8.70
C ASP A 173 14.67 -16.47 7.92
N LEU A 174 13.77 -15.52 8.16
CA LEU A 174 13.83 -14.17 7.58
C LEU A 174 14.80 -13.23 8.30
N ARG A 175 15.55 -13.73 9.29
CA ARG A 175 16.56 -12.95 10.01
C ARG A 175 17.95 -13.07 9.40
N THR A 176 18.15 -14.09 8.55
CA THR A 176 19.46 -14.36 7.95
C THR A 176 19.64 -13.68 6.61
N PRO A 177 20.76 -13.00 6.37
CA PRO A 177 21.08 -12.41 5.07
C PRO A 177 21.08 -13.44 3.93
N ASP A 178 21.42 -14.70 4.21
CA ASP A 178 21.47 -15.77 3.21
C ASP A 178 20.11 -16.07 2.59
N THR A 179 19.02 -15.96 3.38
CA THR A 179 17.66 -16.10 2.87
C THR A 179 17.36 -15.04 1.79
N PHE A 180 17.77 -13.79 2.03
CA PHE A 180 17.60 -12.71 1.06
C PHE A 180 18.52 -12.87 -0.14
N ALA A 181 19.77 -13.26 0.07
CA ALA A 181 20.71 -13.50 -1.02
C ALA A 181 20.20 -14.59 -1.97
N GLU A 182 19.69 -15.70 -1.42
CA GLU A 182 19.07 -16.75 -2.23
C GLU A 182 17.82 -16.27 -2.95
N TYR A 183 16.94 -15.56 -2.26
CA TYR A 183 15.71 -15.02 -2.85
C TYR A 183 16.03 -14.10 -4.03
N PHE A 184 16.89 -13.11 -3.84
CA PHE A 184 17.26 -12.18 -4.91
C PHE A 184 18.00 -12.87 -6.05
N THR A 185 18.84 -13.87 -5.75
CA THR A 185 19.50 -14.67 -6.80
C THR A 185 18.46 -15.40 -7.67
N LYS A 186 17.45 -16.02 -7.05
CA LYS A 186 16.36 -16.67 -7.80
C LYS A 186 15.53 -15.65 -8.60
N LEU A 187 15.16 -14.52 -7.99
CA LEU A 187 14.41 -13.47 -8.67
C LEU A 187 15.17 -12.94 -9.89
N TYR A 188 16.45 -12.69 -9.74
CA TYR A 188 17.30 -12.24 -10.82
C TYR A 188 17.46 -13.27 -11.91
N ASN A 189 17.56 -14.53 -11.60
CA ASN A 189 17.68 -15.59 -12.61
C ASN A 189 16.40 -15.77 -13.41
N VAL A 190 15.21 -15.64 -12.79
CA VAL A 190 13.92 -15.75 -13.47
C VAL A 190 13.68 -14.56 -14.40
N THR A 191 14.04 -13.35 -13.99
CA THR A 191 13.88 -12.16 -14.82
C THR A 191 14.86 -12.13 -16.01
N GLY A 192 15.98 -12.86 -15.93
CA GLY A 192 16.99 -12.98 -16.97
C GLY A 192 17.72 -11.67 -17.28
N GLN A 193 18.87 -11.76 -17.99
CA GLN A 193 19.65 -10.57 -18.34
C GLN A 193 18.89 -9.55 -19.19
N ALA A 194 18.02 -10.01 -20.08
CA ALA A 194 17.20 -9.13 -20.94
C ALA A 194 16.12 -8.37 -20.15
N GLY A 195 15.64 -8.94 -19.02
CA GLY A 195 14.66 -8.28 -18.16
C GLY A 195 15.27 -7.20 -17.24
N TRP A 196 16.59 -7.22 -17.05
CA TRP A 196 17.28 -6.28 -16.16
C TRP A 196 17.60 -4.93 -16.80
N ASP A 197 17.70 -4.89 -18.12
CA ASP A 197 18.06 -3.70 -18.88
C ASP A 197 17.12 -3.55 -20.10
N ARG A 198 15.81 -3.65 -19.84
CA ARG A 198 14.77 -3.49 -20.87
C ARG A 198 14.97 -2.25 -21.71
N GLU A 199 15.31 -1.14 -21.05
CA GLU A 199 15.48 0.18 -21.67
C GLU A 199 16.90 0.38 -22.23
N GLY A 200 17.76 -0.64 -22.14
CA GLY A 200 19.13 -0.56 -22.65
C GLY A 200 20.02 0.44 -21.92
N ILE A 201 19.75 0.69 -20.64
CA ILE A 201 20.47 1.68 -19.81
C ILE A 201 21.96 1.40 -19.76
N GLN A 202 22.37 0.11 -19.64
CA GLN A 202 23.78 -0.24 -19.59
C GLN A 202 24.49 0.05 -20.91
N ARG A 203 23.83 -0.11 -22.05
CA ARG A 203 24.35 0.26 -23.36
C ARG A 203 24.52 1.76 -23.48
N LEU A 204 23.52 2.54 -23.07
CA LEU A 204 23.55 4.00 -23.06
C LEU A 204 24.68 4.53 -22.16
N ARG A 205 24.86 3.93 -20.98
CA ARG A 205 25.97 4.26 -20.07
C ARG A 205 27.34 3.98 -20.71
N ARG A 206 27.51 2.82 -21.36
CA ARG A 206 28.76 2.49 -22.04
C ARG A 206 29.10 3.48 -23.16
N ASN A 207 28.08 4.01 -23.82
CA ASN A 207 28.19 5.05 -24.86
C ASN A 207 28.31 6.47 -24.29
N LEU A 208 28.32 6.63 -22.97
CA LEU A 208 28.36 7.93 -22.26
C LEU A 208 27.18 8.84 -22.61
N ASP A 209 26.07 8.29 -23.11
CA ASP A 209 24.84 9.04 -23.42
C ASP A 209 23.98 9.22 -22.15
N PHE A 210 24.47 10.04 -21.23
CA PHE A 210 23.78 10.29 -19.97
C PHE A 210 22.46 11.01 -20.11
N ALA A 211 22.26 11.77 -21.20
CA ALA A 211 21.00 12.43 -21.49
C ALA A 211 19.92 11.38 -21.83
N ALA A 212 20.24 10.36 -22.62
CA ALA A 212 19.35 9.24 -22.89
C ALA A 212 19.12 8.40 -21.63
N VAL A 213 20.17 8.13 -20.83
CA VAL A 213 20.01 7.44 -19.54
C VAL A 213 18.99 8.15 -18.65
N ALA A 214 19.06 9.48 -18.53
CA ALA A 214 18.14 10.26 -17.69
C ALA A 214 16.69 10.23 -18.21
N ARG A 215 16.48 10.05 -19.52
CA ARG A 215 15.13 9.90 -20.09
C ARG A 215 14.56 8.51 -19.90
N GLU A 216 15.37 7.48 -20.10
CA GLU A 216 14.93 6.08 -20.08
C GLU A 216 14.93 5.49 -18.66
N PHE A 217 15.80 5.97 -17.77
CA PHE A 217 15.83 5.52 -16.38
C PHE A 217 14.67 6.13 -15.61
N LYS A 218 13.59 5.37 -15.50
CA LYS A 218 12.41 5.74 -14.70
C LYS A 218 12.33 4.83 -13.49
N LEU A 219 12.54 5.40 -12.30
CA LEU A 219 12.39 4.68 -11.03
C LEU A 219 10.90 4.45 -10.71
N ILE A 220 10.05 5.37 -11.15
CA ILE A 220 8.59 5.32 -11.01
C ILE A 220 8.02 5.62 -12.39
N ASP A 221 7.13 4.76 -12.88
CA ASP A 221 6.44 5.02 -14.14
C ASP A 221 5.58 6.28 -14.02
N ASP A 222 5.82 7.24 -14.94
CA ASP A 222 5.05 8.49 -15.05
C ASP A 222 3.62 8.29 -15.59
N ASN A 223 3.14 7.05 -15.60
CA ASN A 223 1.82 6.71 -16.14
C ASN A 223 0.69 7.00 -15.13
N THR A 224 0.84 8.08 -14.37
CA THR A 224 -0.17 8.53 -13.41
C THR A 224 -0.50 9.99 -13.57
N GLU A 225 -1.71 10.38 -13.20
CA GLU A 225 -2.15 11.76 -13.09
C GLU A 225 -2.59 12.06 -11.66
N ALA A 226 -2.19 13.23 -11.17
CA ALA A 226 -2.50 13.66 -9.83
C ALA A 226 -3.92 14.25 -9.77
N VAL A 227 -4.73 13.74 -8.86
CA VAL A 227 -6.07 14.25 -8.57
C VAL A 227 -6.09 14.82 -7.16
N VAL A 228 -6.59 16.04 -7.00
CA VAL A 228 -6.66 16.72 -5.70
C VAL A 228 -7.92 16.32 -4.96
N ILE A 229 -7.74 15.96 -3.69
CA ILE A 229 -8.81 15.58 -2.78
C ILE A 229 -9.16 16.74 -1.86
N ARG A 230 -10.44 17.09 -1.77
CA ARG A 230 -10.94 18.13 -0.85
C ARG A 230 -11.01 17.62 0.59
N TYR A 231 -9.83 17.30 1.15
CA TYR A 231 -9.67 16.79 2.50
C TYR A 231 -9.05 17.84 3.42
N GLY A 232 -9.51 17.95 4.68
CA GLY A 232 -8.95 18.88 5.67
C GLY A 232 -8.84 20.31 5.15
N ASP A 233 -7.67 20.92 5.31
CA ASP A 233 -7.41 22.32 4.94
C ASP A 233 -7.20 22.57 3.43
N CYS A 234 -7.36 21.54 2.59
CA CYS A 234 -7.21 21.65 1.13
C CYS A 234 -8.08 22.77 0.55
N LYS A 235 -9.30 22.97 1.10
CA LYS A 235 -10.26 24.00 0.66
C LYS A 235 -9.63 25.38 0.68
N GLN A 236 -8.92 25.75 1.74
CA GLN A 236 -8.25 27.06 1.87
C GLN A 236 -7.21 27.30 0.78
N VAL A 237 -6.46 26.24 0.42
CA VAL A 237 -5.46 26.34 -0.65
C VAL A 237 -6.12 26.50 -2.02
N LEU A 238 -7.21 25.78 -2.28
CA LEU A 238 -7.99 25.90 -3.51
C LEU A 238 -8.60 27.31 -3.65
N GLU A 239 -9.18 27.86 -2.59
CA GLU A 239 -9.71 29.24 -2.58
C GLU A 239 -8.64 30.29 -2.90
N GLN A 240 -7.41 30.13 -2.38
CA GLN A 240 -6.29 31.01 -2.71
C GLN A 240 -5.90 30.91 -4.21
N LEU A 241 -5.90 29.69 -4.76
CA LEU A 241 -5.64 29.48 -6.19
C LEU A 241 -6.73 30.11 -7.07
N GLU A 242 -8.01 29.96 -6.71
CA GLU A 242 -9.11 30.60 -7.43
C GLU A 242 -8.99 32.13 -7.43
N GLN A 243 -8.62 32.73 -6.28
CA GLN A 243 -8.39 34.17 -6.18
C GLN A 243 -7.25 34.62 -7.08
N LEU A 244 -6.12 33.90 -7.13
CA LEU A 244 -5.02 34.23 -8.05
C LEU A 244 -5.43 34.10 -9.51
N GLN A 245 -6.19 33.07 -9.86
CA GLN A 245 -6.70 32.88 -11.22
C GLN A 245 -7.64 34.03 -11.64
N ARG A 246 -8.58 34.41 -10.76
CA ARG A 246 -9.50 35.55 -11.04
C ARG A 246 -8.76 36.87 -11.19
N ARG A 247 -7.68 37.07 -10.43
CA ARG A 247 -6.85 38.30 -10.52
C ARG A 247 -5.84 38.27 -11.67
N GLN A 248 -5.74 37.15 -12.39
CA GLN A 248 -4.75 36.95 -13.46
C GLN A 248 -3.31 37.20 -12.99
N THR A 249 -3.04 36.99 -11.72
CA THR A 249 -1.72 37.16 -11.12
C THR A 249 -1.06 35.78 -10.92
N ARG A 250 0.25 35.71 -11.13
CA ARG A 250 1.01 34.45 -10.90
C ARG A 250 1.38 34.23 -9.44
N GLY A 251 1.39 35.27 -8.63
CA GLY A 251 1.65 35.19 -7.18
C GLY A 251 2.65 34.11 -6.79
N ASP A 252 2.43 33.47 -5.64
CA ASP A 252 3.23 32.35 -5.16
C ASP A 252 2.61 30.98 -5.53
N LEU A 253 2.31 30.80 -6.83
CA LEU A 253 1.72 29.57 -7.37
C LEU A 253 2.52 28.33 -6.98
N LYS A 254 3.87 28.39 -7.06
CA LYS A 254 4.75 27.26 -6.72
C LYS A 254 4.55 26.78 -5.28
N ASN A 255 4.39 27.70 -4.35
CA ASN A 255 4.14 27.36 -2.95
C ASN A 255 2.74 26.78 -2.74
N LEU A 256 1.71 27.34 -3.40
CA LEU A 256 0.36 26.80 -3.31
C LEU A 256 0.28 25.38 -3.89
N PHE A 257 0.89 25.12 -5.05
CA PHE A 257 0.98 23.76 -5.59
C PHE A 257 1.73 22.80 -4.66
N ARG A 258 2.82 23.24 -3.99
CA ARG A 258 3.50 22.45 -2.99
C ARG A 258 2.58 22.13 -1.79
N ARG A 259 1.78 23.09 -1.36
CA ARG A 259 0.81 22.89 -0.26
C ARG A 259 -0.35 21.97 -0.65
N LEU A 260 -0.63 21.76 -1.94
CA LEU A 260 -1.60 20.77 -2.42
C LEU A 260 -1.06 19.33 -2.40
N GLN A 261 0.24 19.12 -2.46
CA GLN A 261 0.82 17.76 -2.54
C GLN A 261 0.30 16.78 -1.46
N PRO A 262 0.11 17.18 -0.18
CA PRO A 262 -0.47 16.30 0.82
C PRO A 262 -1.91 15.86 0.55
N TYR A 263 -2.60 16.55 -0.34
CA TYR A 263 -4.00 16.31 -0.69
C TYR A 263 -4.17 15.67 -2.06
N THR A 264 -3.10 15.15 -2.66
CA THR A 264 -3.17 14.51 -3.98
C THR A 264 -3.17 13.00 -3.88
N VAL A 265 -3.88 12.34 -4.80
CA VAL A 265 -3.80 10.91 -5.07
C VAL A 265 -3.46 10.74 -6.54
N ASN A 266 -2.50 9.86 -6.84
CA ASN A 266 -2.14 9.53 -8.21
C ASN A 266 -3.00 8.39 -8.72
N LEU A 267 -3.64 8.59 -9.86
CA LEU A 267 -4.43 7.59 -10.57
C LEU A 267 -3.71 7.19 -11.85
N TYR A 268 -3.70 5.88 -12.16
CA TYR A 268 -3.09 5.38 -13.38
C TYR A 268 -3.87 5.81 -14.61
N ARG A 269 -3.12 6.20 -15.66
CA ARG A 269 -3.65 6.32 -17.00
C ARG A 269 -3.94 4.94 -17.56
N ARG A 270 -5.08 4.76 -18.19
CA ARG A 270 -5.37 3.57 -18.99
C ARG A 270 -5.03 3.88 -20.45
N PHE A 271 -4.17 3.07 -21.06
CA PHE A 271 -3.89 3.14 -22.51
C PHE A 271 -3.55 4.54 -23.03
N ASP A 272 -2.73 5.29 -22.29
CA ASP A 272 -2.35 6.68 -22.60
C ASP A 272 -3.51 7.70 -22.67
N GLN A 273 -4.71 7.30 -22.22
CA GLN A 273 -5.85 8.21 -22.15
C GLN A 273 -5.76 9.10 -20.91
N PRO A 274 -5.91 10.43 -21.06
CA PRO A 274 -6.07 11.33 -19.94
C PRO A 274 -7.25 10.93 -19.04
N LEU A 275 -7.14 11.13 -17.73
CA LEU A 275 -8.22 10.77 -16.79
C LEU A 275 -9.54 11.44 -17.10
N VAL A 276 -9.51 12.67 -17.62
CA VAL A 276 -10.72 13.43 -17.96
C VAL A 276 -11.51 12.83 -19.13
N GLU A 277 -10.87 12.04 -19.98
CA GLU A 277 -11.49 11.38 -21.13
C GLU A 277 -12.06 9.98 -20.77
N ARG A 278 -11.74 9.48 -19.59
CA ARG A 278 -12.18 8.16 -19.15
C ARG A 278 -13.65 8.18 -18.79
N GLN A 279 -14.45 7.40 -19.51
CA GLN A 279 -15.90 7.28 -19.27
C GLN A 279 -16.25 6.74 -17.88
N ASP A 280 -15.41 5.85 -17.34
CA ASP A 280 -15.56 5.25 -16.01
C ASP A 280 -15.30 6.25 -14.87
N LEU A 281 -14.64 7.37 -15.15
CA LEU A 281 -14.40 8.47 -14.21
C LEU A 281 -15.30 9.69 -14.44
N ARG A 282 -16.25 9.58 -15.36
CA ARG A 282 -17.16 10.69 -15.67
C ARG A 282 -18.00 11.05 -14.44
N GLY A 283 -17.97 12.33 -14.07
CA GLY A 283 -18.64 12.84 -12.88
C GLY A 283 -17.86 12.63 -11.55
N LEU A 284 -16.77 11.85 -11.59
CA LEU A 284 -15.88 11.68 -10.43
C LEU A 284 -14.77 12.75 -10.40
N ILE A 285 -14.41 13.32 -11.55
CA ILE A 285 -13.38 14.34 -11.69
C ILE A 285 -14.00 15.64 -12.19
N GLU A 286 -13.67 16.73 -11.52
CA GLU A 286 -14.03 18.09 -11.85
C GLU A 286 -12.78 18.88 -12.22
N THR A 287 -12.91 19.89 -13.09
CA THR A 287 -11.81 20.82 -13.40
C THR A 287 -11.81 21.97 -12.40
N GLY A 288 -10.71 22.10 -11.67
CA GLY A 288 -10.48 23.18 -10.72
C GLY A 288 -9.63 24.32 -11.26
N PRO A 289 -9.17 25.24 -10.38
CA PRO A 289 -8.32 26.35 -10.77
C PRO A 289 -7.03 25.89 -11.44
N PHE A 290 -6.58 26.65 -12.46
CA PHE A 290 -5.41 26.34 -13.27
C PHE A 290 -5.41 24.96 -13.94
N GLY A 291 -6.60 24.39 -14.20
CA GLY A 291 -6.73 23.07 -14.84
C GLY A 291 -6.44 21.89 -13.90
N LEU A 292 -6.41 22.12 -12.60
CA LEU A 292 -6.27 21.02 -11.62
C LEU A 292 -7.43 20.03 -11.74
N MET A 293 -7.12 18.75 -11.70
CA MET A 293 -8.13 17.73 -11.56
C MET A 293 -8.52 17.58 -10.08
N LEU A 294 -9.80 17.80 -9.79
CA LEU A 294 -10.35 17.67 -8.44
C LEU A 294 -11.24 16.44 -8.37
N TRP A 295 -11.05 15.63 -7.32
CA TRP A 295 -11.95 14.52 -7.07
C TRP A 295 -13.26 15.01 -6.48
N ASN A 296 -14.39 14.50 -6.99
CA ASN A 296 -15.72 14.82 -6.46
C ASN A 296 -15.83 14.29 -5.03
N ARG A 297 -16.22 15.20 -4.11
CA ARG A 297 -16.27 14.94 -2.68
C ARG A 297 -17.18 13.76 -2.31
N ASP A 298 -18.29 13.60 -3.02
CA ASP A 298 -19.29 12.56 -2.72
C ASP A 298 -18.76 11.13 -2.94
N PHE A 299 -17.65 11.01 -3.66
CA PHE A 299 -16.97 9.74 -3.93
C PHE A 299 -15.65 9.58 -3.16
N TYR A 300 -15.51 10.27 -2.04
CA TYR A 300 -14.38 10.13 -1.14
C TYR A 300 -14.87 9.73 0.25
N ASP A 301 -14.63 8.46 0.62
CA ASP A 301 -15.05 7.90 1.91
C ASP A 301 -14.10 8.34 3.02
N PRO A 302 -14.61 8.74 4.20
CA PRO A 302 -13.79 9.16 5.34
C PRO A 302 -12.94 8.04 5.96
N ASN A 303 -13.19 6.78 5.63
CA ASN A 303 -12.43 5.64 6.13
C ASN A 303 -11.61 4.95 5.04
N LEU A 304 -12.12 4.89 3.80
CA LEU A 304 -11.50 4.13 2.71
C LEU A 304 -10.73 5.01 1.70
N GLY A 305 -11.02 6.31 1.65
CA GLY A 305 -10.47 7.22 0.66
C GLY A 305 -11.29 7.21 -0.64
N LEU A 306 -10.63 7.15 -1.80
CA LEU A 306 -11.28 7.13 -3.10
C LEU A 306 -12.21 5.92 -3.25
N ILE A 307 -13.48 6.18 -3.60
CA ILE A 307 -14.43 5.14 -3.99
C ILE A 307 -14.47 5.11 -5.51
N THR A 308 -13.93 4.07 -6.10
CA THR A 308 -14.09 3.79 -7.54
C THR A 308 -14.41 2.32 -7.71
N THR A 309 -15.40 2.03 -8.50
CA THR A 309 -15.77 0.65 -8.87
C THR A 309 -14.67 -0.04 -9.70
N LEU A 310 -13.77 0.72 -10.31
CA LEU A 310 -12.74 0.25 -11.25
C LEU A 310 -11.29 0.51 -10.81
N ALA A 311 -11.03 1.54 -10.01
CA ALA A 311 -9.66 1.88 -9.58
C ALA A 311 -9.10 0.95 -8.51
N VAL A 312 -9.92 0.03 -7.98
CA VAL A 312 -9.56 -0.86 -6.89
C VAL A 312 -8.66 -2.00 -7.36
N ASP A 313 -8.75 -2.39 -8.64
CA ASP A 313 -8.09 -3.61 -9.13
C ASP A 313 -6.69 -3.42 -9.73
N GLN A 314 -6.26 -2.23 -10.06
CA GLN A 314 -5.02 -2.03 -10.83
C GLN A 314 -4.03 -1.01 -10.26
N THR A 315 -4.31 -0.37 -9.15
CA THR A 315 -3.37 0.57 -8.55
C THR A 315 -2.54 -0.11 -7.48
N VAL A 316 -1.42 -0.59 -7.94
CA VAL A 316 -0.34 -1.04 -7.09
C VAL A 316 0.64 0.10 -6.90
N ILE A 317 1.03 0.27 -5.66
CA ILE A 317 2.01 1.12 -5.01
C ILE A 317 1.48 2.45 -4.55
#